data_8476a791b7cb4032f7e590ab927e01f0
#
_entry.id   8476a791b7cb4032f7e590ab927e01f0
#
_cell.length_a   1.000
_cell.length_b   1.000
_cell.length_c   1.000
_cell.angle_alpha   90.00
_cell.angle_beta   90.00
_cell.angle_gamma   90.00
#
_symmetry.space_group_name_H-M   'P 1'
#
loop_
_entity.id
_entity.type
_entity.pdbx_description
1 polymer ?
#
loop_
_entity_poly.entity_id
_entity_poly.type
_entity_poly.pdbx_seq_one_letter_code
_entity_poly.pdbx_strand_id
1 'polypeptide(L)'
;MNNTQKRTLRRIIIEAALLLLLLPLQARAAEYKCTAELPVEVRTSGAATAERFTITLTPEDGAPAPAADTVQVKGSGTAGFTGLTYTAPGDYRYTVRQCAGGTAHMTYDATVYTVTVRVTNQPDGGLGAEIWATGGSSEKTGLLLFQNRYDPPAAPTPTPAPAKTTPVPAHPAPKPALPQTADPMTVTLLAVLAVLSAGGLMGLYYNKYGR
;
A
#
# COMPACT_ATOMS: atom_id res chain seq x y z
N MET A 1 -32.17 59.44 -25.58
CA MET A 1 -31.65 59.49 -24.23
C MET A 1 -31.17 60.88 -23.91
N ASN A 2 -31.88 61.57 -22.98
CA ASN A 2 -31.66 62.96 -22.67
C ASN A 2 -30.30 63.18 -21.95
N ASN A 3 -29.73 64.37 -22.08
CA ASN A 3 -28.44 64.71 -21.47
C ASN A 3 -28.41 64.46 -19.93
N THR A 4 -29.52 64.59 -19.27
CA THR A 4 -29.71 64.35 -17.83
C THR A 4 -29.51 62.82 -17.55
N GLN A 5 -30.11 61.97 -18.35
CA GLN A 5 -29.96 60.51 -18.20
C GLN A 5 -28.50 60.04 -18.43
N LYS A 6 -27.80 60.63 -19.38
CA LYS A 6 -26.38 60.35 -19.62
C LYS A 6 -25.50 60.77 -18.43
N ARG A 7 -25.80 61.87 -17.79
CA ARG A 7 -25.07 62.35 -16.60
C ARG A 7 -25.33 61.47 -15.37
N THR A 8 -26.56 61.03 -15.18
CA THR A 8 -26.93 60.15 -14.06
C THR A 8 -26.27 58.78 -14.25
N LEU A 9 -26.31 58.23 -15.47
CA LEU A 9 -25.67 56.93 -15.79
C LEU A 9 -24.15 56.98 -15.57
N ARG A 10 -23.50 58.09 -15.98
CA ARG A 10 -22.05 58.27 -15.74
C ARG A 10 -21.73 58.35 -14.26
N ARG A 11 -22.54 59.02 -13.44
CA ARG A 11 -22.34 59.06 -11.98
C ARG A 11 -22.47 57.67 -11.36
N ILE A 12 -23.48 56.93 -11.70
CA ILE A 12 -23.70 55.53 -11.19
C ILE A 12 -22.52 54.63 -11.57
N ILE A 13 -22.00 54.74 -12.80
CA ILE A 13 -20.83 53.95 -13.24
C ILE A 13 -19.58 54.34 -12.46
N ILE A 14 -19.36 55.64 -12.21
CA ILE A 14 -18.18 56.11 -11.46
C ILE A 14 -18.28 55.69 -9.98
N GLU A 15 -19.45 55.80 -9.36
CA GLU A 15 -19.67 55.36 -7.98
C GLU A 15 -19.55 53.82 -7.85
N ALA A 16 -20.07 53.06 -8.79
CA ALA A 16 -19.90 51.60 -8.82
C ALA A 16 -18.43 51.20 -9.03
N ALA A 17 -17.69 51.90 -9.89
CA ALA A 17 -16.25 51.65 -10.09
C ALA A 17 -15.43 52.03 -8.86
N LEU A 18 -15.80 53.13 -8.15
CA LEU A 18 -15.14 53.52 -6.91
C LEU A 18 -15.45 52.53 -5.77
N LEU A 19 -16.68 52.00 -5.70
CA LEU A 19 -17.07 50.98 -4.73
C LEU A 19 -16.33 49.65 -5.00
N LEU A 20 -16.11 49.30 -6.26
CA LEU A 20 -15.34 48.11 -6.66
C LEU A 20 -13.85 48.24 -6.26
N LEU A 21 -13.30 49.45 -6.28
CA LEU A 21 -11.91 49.72 -5.86
C LEU A 21 -11.73 49.67 -4.32
N LEU A 22 -12.83 49.76 -3.56
CA LEU A 22 -12.81 49.63 -2.10
C LEU A 22 -13.02 48.20 -1.60
N LEU A 23 -13.19 47.23 -2.49
CA LEU A 23 -13.20 45.83 -2.08
C LEU A 23 -11.80 45.50 -1.52
N PRO A 24 -11.70 45.13 -0.23
CA PRO A 24 -10.42 44.73 0.29
C PRO A 24 -9.93 43.53 -0.54
N LEU A 25 -8.81 43.68 -1.26
CA LEU A 25 -8.04 42.53 -1.70
C LEU A 25 -7.71 41.76 -0.41
N GLN A 26 -8.42 40.70 -0.16
CA GLN A 26 -8.06 39.74 0.90
C GLN A 26 -6.74 39.14 0.46
N ALA A 27 -5.64 39.79 0.80
CA ALA A 27 -4.35 39.15 0.77
C ALA A 27 -4.46 37.96 1.74
N ARG A 28 -4.63 36.76 1.21
CA ARG A 28 -4.44 35.54 1.98
C ARG A 28 -2.96 35.54 2.37
N ALA A 29 -2.69 35.92 3.60
CA ALA A 29 -1.40 35.65 4.20
C ALA A 29 -1.19 34.14 4.05
N ALA A 30 -0.12 33.74 3.37
CA ALA A 30 0.28 32.35 3.34
C ALA A 30 0.34 31.85 4.78
N GLU A 31 -0.27 30.71 5.06
CA GLU A 31 -0.27 30.18 6.41
C GLU A 31 1.18 29.83 6.77
N TYR A 32 1.72 30.48 7.79
CA TYR A 32 3.13 30.32 8.19
C TYR A 32 3.31 28.96 8.90
N LYS A 33 3.10 27.91 8.15
CA LYS A 33 3.30 26.52 8.56
C LYS A 33 3.67 25.64 7.38
N CYS A 34 4.37 24.55 7.64
CA CYS A 34 4.54 23.45 6.68
C CYS A 34 4.28 22.11 7.37
N THR A 35 3.98 21.11 6.58
CA THR A 35 3.78 19.73 7.03
C THR A 35 4.83 18.83 6.39
N ALA A 36 5.20 17.77 7.10
CA ALA A 36 6.09 16.73 6.60
C ALA A 36 5.48 15.35 6.85
N GLU A 37 5.89 14.39 6.02
CA GLU A 37 5.62 12.98 6.18
C GLU A 37 6.94 12.21 6.11
N LEU A 38 7.09 11.21 6.99
CA LEU A 38 8.26 10.36 7.05
C LEU A 38 7.89 8.96 6.55
N PRO A 39 8.24 8.59 5.32
CA PRO A 39 7.97 7.26 4.79
C PRO A 39 8.91 6.23 5.41
N VAL A 40 8.34 5.07 5.72
CA VAL A 40 9.05 3.90 6.25
C VAL A 40 8.78 2.71 5.35
N GLU A 41 9.81 1.97 5.00
CA GLU A 41 9.71 0.70 4.29
C GLU A 41 10.23 -0.44 5.17
N VAL A 42 9.49 -1.55 5.18
CA VAL A 42 9.92 -2.80 5.79
C VAL A 42 10.07 -3.85 4.71
N ARG A 43 11.21 -4.52 4.69
CA ARG A 43 11.48 -5.67 3.83
C ARG A 43 11.77 -6.89 4.69
N THR A 44 11.12 -8.00 4.37
CA THR A 44 11.39 -9.28 5.01
C THR A 44 11.88 -10.26 3.95
N SER A 45 13.05 -10.83 4.19
CA SER A 45 13.67 -11.89 3.40
C SER A 45 13.44 -13.27 4.02
N GLY A 46 13.73 -14.35 3.28
CA GLY A 46 13.50 -15.72 3.71
C GLY A 46 12.08 -16.20 3.42
N ALA A 47 11.47 -16.90 4.34
CA ALA A 47 10.12 -17.42 4.17
C ALA A 47 9.06 -16.30 4.29
N ALA A 48 7.90 -16.52 3.69
CA ALA A 48 6.76 -15.59 3.83
C ALA A 48 6.29 -15.55 5.29
N THR A 49 5.96 -14.35 5.76
CA THR A 49 5.47 -14.12 7.13
C THR A 49 4.27 -13.19 7.14
N ALA A 50 3.39 -13.37 8.12
CA ALA A 50 2.30 -12.46 8.43
C ALA A 50 2.62 -11.57 9.66
N GLU A 51 3.87 -11.56 10.11
CA GLU A 51 4.36 -10.74 11.21
C GLU A 51 3.97 -9.27 11.01
N ARG A 52 3.65 -8.60 12.12
CA ARG A 52 3.40 -7.15 12.16
C ARG A 52 4.60 -6.48 12.80
N PHE A 53 5.32 -5.73 11.99
CA PHE A 53 6.44 -4.92 12.45
C PHE A 53 5.94 -3.57 12.95
N THR A 54 6.23 -3.25 14.19
CA THR A 54 5.91 -1.96 14.79
C THR A 54 7.13 -1.06 14.74
N ILE A 55 6.97 0.12 14.15
CA ILE A 55 8.01 1.14 14.06
C ILE A 55 7.56 2.32 14.92
N THR A 56 8.47 2.85 15.74
CA THR A 56 8.22 3.99 16.61
C THR A 56 9.01 5.20 16.16
N LEU A 57 8.41 6.38 16.25
CA LEU A 57 9.03 7.68 16.06
C LEU A 57 8.99 8.45 17.38
N THR A 58 10.14 8.87 17.86
CA THR A 58 10.28 9.66 19.09
C THR A 58 10.80 11.04 18.75
N PRO A 59 10.05 12.12 18.99
CA PRO A 59 10.54 13.49 18.86
C PRO A 59 11.67 13.78 19.87
N GLU A 60 12.65 14.58 19.45
CA GLU A 60 13.75 15.06 20.30
C GLU A 60 13.66 16.59 20.44
N ASP A 61 14.17 17.13 21.56
CA ASP A 61 14.39 18.56 21.80
C ASP A 61 13.16 19.45 21.46
N GLY A 62 11.94 18.99 21.75
CA GLY A 62 10.73 19.76 21.50
C GLY A 62 10.26 19.76 20.04
N ALA A 63 10.74 18.84 19.21
CA ALA A 63 10.22 18.63 17.87
C ALA A 63 8.72 18.28 17.91
N PRO A 64 7.92 18.73 16.93
CA PRO A 64 6.49 18.42 16.89
C PRO A 64 6.21 16.92 16.87
N ALA A 65 5.19 16.49 17.62
CA ALA A 65 4.76 15.10 17.61
C ALA A 65 3.97 14.78 16.32
N PRO A 66 4.11 13.55 15.79
CA PRO A 66 3.28 13.06 14.69
C PRO A 66 1.84 12.82 15.14
N ALA A 67 0.94 12.60 14.18
CA ALA A 67 -0.45 12.20 14.46
C ALA A 67 -0.53 10.86 15.22
N ALA A 68 0.41 9.95 14.95
CA ALA A 68 0.64 8.72 15.68
C ALA A 68 2.15 8.49 15.81
N ASP A 69 2.62 8.14 17.00
CA ASP A 69 4.02 7.86 17.30
C ASP A 69 4.47 6.45 16.88
N THR A 70 3.52 5.62 16.48
CA THR A 70 3.76 4.25 16.02
C THR A 70 3.02 3.98 14.70
N VAL A 71 3.67 3.23 13.82
CA VAL A 71 3.08 2.68 12.61
C VAL A 71 3.33 1.17 12.53
N GLN A 72 2.47 0.44 11.84
CA GLN A 72 2.60 -1.01 11.68
C GLN A 72 2.64 -1.40 10.20
N VAL A 73 3.55 -2.30 9.86
CA VAL A 73 3.67 -2.92 8.53
C VAL A 73 3.54 -4.43 8.68
N LYS A 74 2.69 -5.05 7.87
CA LYS A 74 2.51 -6.51 7.84
C LYS A 74 3.42 -7.13 6.78
N GLY A 75 4.32 -8.02 7.19
CA GLY A 75 5.26 -8.67 6.29
C GLY A 75 6.23 -7.65 5.66
N SER A 76 6.19 -7.49 4.35
CA SER A 76 6.92 -6.44 3.64
C SER A 76 5.93 -5.38 3.14
N GLY A 77 6.30 -4.11 3.19
CA GLY A 77 5.44 -3.01 2.77
C GLY A 77 5.92 -1.65 3.26
N THR A 78 5.07 -0.65 3.12
CA THR A 78 5.34 0.73 3.48
C THR A 78 4.30 1.27 4.47
N ALA A 79 4.71 2.22 5.27
CA ALA A 79 3.87 3.04 6.14
C ALA A 79 4.48 4.45 6.21
N GLY A 80 3.82 5.40 6.90
CA GLY A 80 4.38 6.75 7.06
C GLY A 80 3.90 7.39 8.35
N PHE A 81 4.77 8.19 8.96
CA PHE A 81 4.39 9.08 10.04
C PHE A 81 3.91 10.39 9.46
N THR A 82 2.66 10.74 9.73
CA THR A 82 1.97 11.93 9.22
C THR A 82 1.68 12.93 10.33
N GLY A 83 1.22 14.13 9.97
CA GLY A 83 0.78 15.15 10.91
C GLY A 83 1.91 15.94 11.56
N LEU A 84 3.17 15.77 11.10
CA LEU A 84 4.28 16.61 11.54
C LEU A 84 4.05 18.03 10.98
N THR A 85 3.76 18.96 11.86
CA THR A 85 3.43 20.34 11.49
C THR A 85 4.41 21.30 12.16
N TYR A 86 5.04 22.13 11.36
CA TYR A 86 6.06 23.10 11.79
C TYR A 86 5.56 24.53 11.58
N THR A 87 5.74 25.37 12.58
CA THR A 87 5.33 26.78 12.59
C THR A 87 6.51 27.74 12.74
N ALA A 88 7.74 27.23 12.80
CA ALA A 88 8.95 28.03 12.88
C ALA A 88 10.09 27.37 12.10
N PRO A 89 11.03 28.16 11.54
CA PRO A 89 12.26 27.62 10.97
C PRO A 89 13.12 26.94 12.06
N GLY A 90 13.86 25.91 11.68
CA GLY A 90 14.75 25.19 12.58
C GLY A 90 15.10 23.80 12.10
N ASP A 91 16.00 23.14 12.80
CA ASP A 91 16.31 21.72 12.59
C ASP A 91 15.64 20.91 13.71
N TYR A 92 14.66 20.10 13.32
CA TYR A 92 13.90 19.23 14.22
C TYR A 92 14.40 17.79 14.08
N ARG A 93 14.64 17.13 15.20
CA ARG A 93 15.21 15.79 15.25
C ARG A 93 14.22 14.79 15.77
N TYR A 94 14.34 13.57 15.23
CA TYR A 94 13.53 12.42 15.62
C TYR A 94 14.38 11.17 15.63
N THR A 95 14.12 10.29 16.56
CA THR A 95 14.65 8.92 16.56
C THR A 95 13.56 7.98 16.03
N VAL A 96 13.90 7.18 15.00
CA VAL A 96 13.01 6.16 14.44
C VAL A 96 13.66 4.79 14.57
N ARG A 97 12.91 3.83 15.12
CA ARG A 97 13.38 2.45 15.30
C ARG A 97 12.25 1.46 15.13
N GLN A 98 12.60 0.25 14.74
CA GLN A 98 11.69 -0.90 14.79
C GLN A 98 11.72 -1.50 16.19
N CYS A 99 10.55 -1.88 16.71
CA CYS A 99 10.43 -2.69 17.92
C CYS A 99 10.72 -4.15 17.59
N ALA A 100 11.57 -4.79 18.36
CA ALA A 100 11.75 -6.24 18.25
C ALA A 100 10.46 -6.95 18.65
N GLY A 101 10.05 -7.94 17.86
CA GLY A 101 8.93 -8.83 18.16
C GLY A 101 9.38 -10.11 18.87
N GLY A 102 8.45 -11.07 19.00
CA GLY A 102 8.71 -12.35 19.66
C GLY A 102 8.59 -13.58 18.76
N THR A 103 8.49 -13.40 17.44
CA THR A 103 8.34 -14.53 16.52
C THR A 103 9.62 -15.37 16.45
N ALA A 104 9.50 -16.65 16.72
CA ALA A 104 10.63 -17.58 16.67
C ALA A 104 11.22 -17.61 15.23
N HIS A 105 12.54 -17.73 15.13
CA HIS A 105 13.28 -17.74 13.86
C HIS A 105 13.17 -16.45 13.04
N MET A 106 12.72 -15.36 13.64
CA MET A 106 12.72 -14.02 13.06
C MET A 106 13.95 -13.25 13.54
N THR A 107 14.72 -12.71 12.61
CA THR A 107 15.77 -11.71 12.89
C THR A 107 15.18 -10.35 12.58
N TYR A 108 15.06 -9.51 13.62
CA TYR A 108 14.54 -8.17 13.52
C TYR A 108 15.67 -7.18 13.25
N ASP A 109 15.40 -6.21 12.38
CA ASP A 109 16.32 -5.09 12.13
C ASP A 109 16.45 -4.23 13.41
N ALA A 110 17.67 -4.02 13.85
CA ALA A 110 17.97 -3.21 15.04
C ALA A 110 18.46 -1.79 14.68
N THR A 111 18.34 -1.38 13.41
CA THR A 111 18.76 -0.05 12.96
C THR A 111 17.97 1.03 13.69
N VAL A 112 18.70 2.03 14.18
CA VAL A 112 18.14 3.25 14.73
C VAL A 112 18.47 4.38 13.78
N TYR A 113 17.44 5.06 13.28
CA TYR A 113 17.60 6.23 12.45
C TYR A 113 17.48 7.51 13.27
N THR A 114 18.40 8.44 13.05
CA THR A 114 18.23 9.84 13.44
C THR A 114 17.71 10.60 12.21
N VAL A 115 16.51 11.09 12.28
CA VAL A 115 15.87 11.88 11.22
C VAL A 115 16.00 13.35 11.56
N THR A 116 16.42 14.15 10.59
CA THR A 116 16.43 15.61 10.70
C THR A 116 15.45 16.19 9.69
N VAL A 117 14.55 17.02 10.17
CA VAL A 117 13.65 17.84 9.35
C VAL A 117 14.12 19.29 9.49
N ARG A 118 14.71 19.80 8.42
CA ARG A 118 15.12 21.21 8.32
C ARG A 118 13.98 22.03 7.76
N VAL A 119 13.51 22.97 8.54
CA VAL A 119 12.45 23.89 8.13
C VAL A 119 13.09 25.27 7.86
N THR A 120 12.82 25.81 6.67
CA THR A 120 13.38 27.11 6.23
C THR A 120 12.27 28.02 5.72
N ASN A 121 12.53 29.32 5.79
CA ASN A 121 11.67 30.30 5.15
C ASN A 121 11.76 30.17 3.63
N GLN A 122 10.63 30.23 2.96
CA GLN A 122 10.52 30.24 1.52
C GLN A 122 10.40 31.69 1.00
N PRO A 123 10.81 31.95 -0.24
CA PRO A 123 10.73 33.29 -0.84
C PRO A 123 9.31 33.86 -0.93
N ASP A 124 8.31 33.02 -0.94
CA ASP A 124 6.87 33.39 -0.96
C ASP A 124 6.31 33.76 0.42
N GLY A 125 7.14 33.73 1.47
CA GLY A 125 6.76 34.03 2.84
C GLY A 125 6.22 32.83 3.62
N GLY A 126 6.23 31.62 3.04
CA GLY A 126 5.86 30.35 3.69
C GLY A 126 7.05 29.63 4.33
N LEU A 127 6.80 28.42 4.83
CA LEU A 127 7.83 27.48 5.30
C LEU A 127 7.96 26.30 4.35
N GLY A 128 9.19 25.81 4.18
CA GLY A 128 9.49 24.55 3.46
C GLY A 128 10.27 23.60 4.36
N ALA A 129 10.07 22.29 4.20
CA ALA A 129 10.75 21.26 4.94
C ALA A 129 11.64 20.41 4.02
N GLU A 130 12.87 20.17 4.42
CA GLU A 130 13.79 19.20 3.84
C GLU A 130 14.05 18.10 4.86
N ILE A 131 14.03 16.82 4.42
CA ILE A 131 14.08 15.67 5.31
C ILE A 131 15.24 14.77 4.88
N TRP A 132 16.04 14.34 5.86
CA TRP A 132 17.02 13.28 5.69
C TRP A 132 17.16 12.47 6.97
N ALA A 133 17.62 11.25 6.84
CA ALA A 133 17.92 10.37 7.95
C ALA A 133 19.38 9.90 7.88
N THR A 134 19.95 9.60 9.02
CA THR A 134 21.20 8.86 9.17
C THR A 134 20.93 7.64 10.04
N GLY A 135 21.46 6.48 9.67
CA GLY A 135 21.29 5.25 10.45
C GLY A 135 21.76 4.05 9.64
N GLY A 136 22.34 3.06 10.31
CA GLY A 136 22.93 1.88 9.66
C GLY A 136 24.19 2.17 8.84
N SER A 137 24.30 3.32 8.22
CA SER A 137 25.50 3.87 7.56
C SER A 137 25.62 5.36 7.86
N SER A 138 26.80 5.94 7.58
CA SER A 138 27.03 7.38 7.76
C SER A 138 26.39 8.24 6.67
N GLU A 139 25.82 7.63 5.66
CA GLU A 139 25.22 8.32 4.52
C GLU A 139 23.81 8.83 4.83
N LYS A 140 23.51 10.02 4.31
CA LYS A 140 22.16 10.57 4.37
C LYS A 140 21.23 9.80 3.44
N THR A 141 20.09 9.39 3.93
CA THR A 141 19.03 8.75 3.16
C THR A 141 17.71 9.48 3.33
N GLY A 142 16.87 9.47 2.28
CA GLY A 142 15.49 9.93 2.36
C GLY A 142 14.50 8.79 2.68
N LEU A 143 14.98 7.55 2.80
CA LEU A 143 14.15 6.36 3.05
C LEU A 143 14.56 5.66 4.33
N LEU A 144 13.60 5.42 5.21
CA LEU A 144 13.79 4.63 6.43
C LEU A 144 13.49 3.16 6.09
N LEU A 145 14.53 2.37 5.82
CA LEU A 145 14.41 0.97 5.43
C LEU A 145 14.79 0.04 6.57
N PHE A 146 13.85 -0.81 7.01
CA PHE A 146 14.09 -1.89 7.96
C PHE A 146 14.11 -3.23 7.24
N GLN A 147 15.18 -4.02 7.44
CA GLN A 147 15.39 -5.31 6.78
C GLN A 147 15.33 -6.45 7.80
N ASN A 148 14.27 -7.23 7.72
CA ASN A 148 14.05 -8.39 8.58
C ASN A 148 14.34 -9.68 7.81
N ARG A 149 14.56 -10.79 8.56
CA ARG A 149 14.75 -12.11 7.98
C ARG A 149 13.97 -13.16 8.76
N TYR A 150 13.22 -14.00 8.05
CA TYR A 150 12.46 -15.09 8.62
C TYR A 150 12.94 -16.43 8.08
N ASP A 151 13.56 -17.24 8.94
CA ASP A 151 14.12 -18.54 8.61
C ASP A 151 13.48 -19.66 9.48
N PRO A 152 12.19 -20.02 9.24
CA PRO A 152 11.57 -21.12 9.99
C PRO A 152 12.27 -22.45 9.68
N PRO A 153 12.23 -23.42 10.60
CA PRO A 153 12.68 -24.78 10.30
C PRO A 153 11.99 -25.33 9.05
N ALA A 154 12.72 -26.10 8.25
CA ALA A 154 12.12 -26.80 7.12
C ALA A 154 10.94 -27.64 7.61
N ALA A 155 9.81 -27.58 6.90
CA ALA A 155 8.70 -28.47 7.18
C ALA A 155 9.20 -29.93 7.14
N PRO A 156 8.79 -30.80 8.09
CA PRO A 156 9.19 -32.21 8.05
C PRO A 156 8.80 -32.77 6.68
N THR A 157 9.78 -33.33 6.00
CA THR A 157 9.54 -34.06 4.75
C THR A 157 8.48 -35.11 5.04
N PRO A 158 7.36 -35.19 4.31
CA PRO A 158 6.36 -36.23 4.54
C PRO A 158 7.04 -37.58 4.47
N THR A 159 6.99 -38.33 5.56
CA THR A 159 7.47 -39.71 5.58
C THR A 159 6.75 -40.45 4.46
N PRO A 160 7.45 -41.10 3.52
CA PRO A 160 6.81 -41.86 2.48
C PRO A 160 5.79 -42.80 3.12
N ALA A 161 4.53 -42.71 2.68
CA ALA A 161 3.50 -43.64 3.15
C ALA A 161 4.05 -45.09 2.94
N PRO A 162 3.86 -46.01 3.93
CA PRO A 162 4.27 -47.37 3.76
C PRO A 162 3.78 -47.89 2.41
N ALA A 163 4.70 -48.37 1.59
CA ALA A 163 4.34 -48.94 0.29
C ALA A 163 3.23 -49.97 0.56
N LYS A 164 2.05 -49.78 -0.06
CA LYS A 164 1.00 -50.78 -0.04
C LYS A 164 1.64 -52.07 -0.58
N THR A 165 1.81 -53.06 0.30
CA THR A 165 2.24 -54.39 -0.12
C THR A 165 1.24 -54.85 -1.14
N THR A 166 1.67 -54.88 -2.39
CA THR A 166 0.92 -55.50 -3.49
C THR A 166 0.63 -56.94 -3.08
N PRO A 167 -0.64 -57.37 -3.02
CA PRO A 167 -0.92 -58.79 -2.75
C PRO A 167 -0.23 -59.67 -3.79
N VAL A 168 0.51 -60.67 -3.34
CA VAL A 168 1.07 -61.70 -4.20
C VAL A 168 -0.06 -62.27 -5.05
N PRO A 169 0.07 -62.41 -6.39
CA PRO A 169 -0.97 -62.95 -7.24
C PRO A 169 -1.32 -64.37 -6.83
N ALA A 170 -2.52 -64.58 -6.35
CA ALA A 170 -3.04 -65.94 -6.18
C ALA A 170 -3.21 -66.62 -7.54
N HIS A 171 -2.86 -67.91 -7.60
CA HIS A 171 -2.93 -68.80 -8.76
C HIS A 171 -4.31 -68.71 -9.45
N PRO A 172 -4.39 -68.68 -10.79
CA PRO A 172 -5.64 -68.42 -11.49
C PRO A 172 -6.61 -69.60 -11.37
N ALA A 173 -7.80 -69.30 -10.85
CA ALA A 173 -8.95 -70.20 -10.96
C ALA A 173 -9.58 -70.08 -12.37
N PRO A 174 -10.20 -71.15 -12.89
CA PRO A 174 -10.70 -71.19 -14.26
C PRO A 174 -11.89 -70.22 -14.48
N LYS A 175 -11.78 -69.53 -15.59
CA LYS A 175 -12.64 -68.43 -16.05
C LYS A 175 -14.06 -68.93 -16.40
N PRO A 176 -15.13 -68.36 -15.81
CA PRO A 176 -16.48 -68.43 -16.42
C PRO A 176 -16.54 -67.45 -17.60
N ALA A 177 -17.17 -67.89 -18.70
CA ALA A 177 -17.40 -67.07 -19.87
C ALA A 177 -18.36 -65.90 -19.54
N LEU A 178 -17.96 -64.68 -19.87
CA LEU A 178 -18.79 -63.49 -19.76
C LEU A 178 -19.69 -63.33 -21.00
N PRO A 179 -20.96 -62.92 -20.86
CA PRO A 179 -21.77 -62.48 -22.01
C PRO A 179 -21.25 -61.10 -22.50
N GLN A 180 -20.94 -61.01 -23.77
CA GLN A 180 -20.65 -59.76 -24.44
C GLN A 180 -21.96 -58.97 -24.59
N THR A 181 -22.03 -57.84 -23.94
CA THR A 181 -23.05 -56.82 -24.32
C THR A 181 -22.28 -55.50 -24.33
N ALA A 182 -21.63 -55.23 -25.43
CA ALA A 182 -21.20 -53.89 -25.75
C ALA A 182 -22.34 -53.22 -26.53
N ASP A 183 -23.13 -52.42 -25.88
CA ASP A 183 -24.14 -51.57 -26.54
C ASP A 183 -23.46 -50.28 -27.00
N PRO A 184 -23.29 -50.06 -28.33
CA PRO A 184 -22.61 -48.89 -28.87
C PRO A 184 -23.41 -47.60 -28.72
N MET A 185 -24.67 -47.67 -28.20
CA MET A 185 -25.52 -46.47 -28.07
C MET A 185 -25.15 -45.53 -26.89
N THR A 186 -24.54 -46.04 -25.83
CA THR A 186 -24.19 -45.23 -24.63
C THR A 186 -23.03 -44.28 -24.87
N VAL A 187 -22.03 -44.68 -25.67
CA VAL A 187 -20.87 -43.83 -25.97
C VAL A 187 -21.23 -42.67 -26.90
N THR A 188 -22.13 -42.89 -27.85
CA THR A 188 -22.61 -41.87 -28.79
C THR A 188 -23.49 -40.81 -28.08
N LEU A 189 -24.29 -41.21 -27.10
CA LEU A 189 -25.15 -40.28 -26.34
C LEU A 189 -24.34 -39.30 -25.48
N LEU A 190 -23.26 -39.79 -24.84
CA LEU A 190 -22.35 -38.93 -24.04
C LEU A 190 -21.56 -37.93 -24.89
N ALA A 191 -21.14 -38.35 -26.11
CA ALA A 191 -20.44 -37.44 -27.02
C ALA A 191 -21.34 -36.30 -27.56
N VAL A 192 -22.63 -36.60 -27.84
CA VAL A 192 -23.59 -35.59 -28.31
C VAL A 192 -23.96 -34.60 -27.21
N LEU A 193 -24.09 -35.03 -25.95
CA LEU A 193 -24.34 -34.14 -24.82
C LEU A 193 -23.15 -33.18 -24.54
N ALA A 194 -21.92 -33.64 -24.72
CA ALA A 194 -20.74 -32.80 -24.56
C ALA A 194 -20.66 -31.69 -25.63
N VAL A 195 -21.01 -31.98 -26.87
CA VAL A 195 -20.99 -30.98 -27.95
C VAL A 195 -22.08 -29.93 -27.78
N LEU A 196 -23.28 -30.34 -27.33
CA LEU A 196 -24.39 -29.38 -27.09
C LEU A 196 -24.14 -28.45 -25.91
N SER A 197 -23.45 -28.93 -24.85
CA SER A 197 -23.08 -28.08 -23.70
C SER A 197 -22.02 -27.05 -24.07
N ALA A 198 -21.02 -27.37 -24.89
CA ALA A 198 -20.01 -26.44 -25.36
C ALA A 198 -20.58 -25.38 -26.32
N GLY A 199 -21.48 -25.77 -27.19
CA GLY A 199 -22.15 -24.82 -28.12
C GLY A 199 -23.08 -23.82 -27.41
N GLY A 200 -23.80 -24.28 -26.37
CA GLY A 200 -24.66 -23.42 -25.56
C GLY A 200 -23.91 -22.33 -24.78
N LEU A 201 -22.76 -22.66 -24.21
CA LEU A 201 -21.93 -21.70 -23.50
C LEU A 201 -21.28 -20.66 -24.41
N MET A 202 -20.90 -21.04 -25.63
CA MET A 202 -20.31 -20.13 -26.61
C MET A 202 -21.36 -19.15 -27.19
N GLY A 203 -22.60 -19.61 -27.37
CA GLY A 203 -23.75 -18.76 -27.81
C GLY A 203 -24.13 -17.72 -26.76
N LEU A 204 -24.12 -18.06 -25.48
CA LEU A 204 -24.40 -17.13 -24.38
C LEU A 204 -23.28 -16.08 -24.22
N TYR A 205 -22.01 -16.46 -24.43
CA TYR A 205 -20.88 -15.53 -24.37
C TYR A 205 -20.93 -14.50 -25.50
N TYR A 206 -21.23 -14.92 -26.74
CA TYR A 206 -21.37 -14.01 -27.90
C TYR A 206 -22.56 -13.05 -27.77
N ASN A 207 -23.68 -13.48 -27.19
CA ASN A 207 -24.84 -12.61 -26.99
C ASN A 207 -24.66 -11.57 -25.90
N LYS A 208 -23.74 -11.78 -24.96
CA LYS A 208 -23.49 -10.85 -23.85
C LYS A 208 -22.39 -9.82 -24.14
N TYR A 209 -21.43 -10.10 -25.03
CA TYR A 209 -20.25 -9.27 -25.28
C TYR A 209 -20.02 -8.86 -26.74
N GLY A 210 -20.97 -9.16 -27.63
CA GLY A 210 -20.88 -8.88 -29.08
C GLY A 210 -21.70 -7.68 -29.55
N ARG A 211 -21.79 -6.61 -28.72
CA ARG A 211 -22.34 -5.31 -29.19
C ARG A 211 -21.38 -4.20 -28.75
#